data_c1e07d3010ed37279f2cf8e27ee1cb07
#
_entry.id   c1e07d3010ed37279f2cf8e27ee1cb07
#
_cell.length_a   1.000
_cell.length_b   1.000
_cell.length_c   1.000
_cell.angle_alpha   90.00
_cell.angle_beta   90.00
_cell.angle_gamma   90.00
#
_symmetry.space_group_name_H-M   'P 1'
#
loop_
_entity.id
_entity.type
_entity.pdbx_description
1 polymer ?
#
loop_
_entity_poly.entity_id
_entity_poly.type
_entity_poly.pdbx_seq_one_letter_code
_entity_poly.pdbx_strand_id
1 'polypeptide(L)'
;MKATERWPAIVELIDLLVSLGKIKPEDRESILASLKQREETMSTGIGFGIAIPHASSDRLDEVVAAFGRSTTGIEFDALDNAPVKFVVLFIVPKNQFQTHLRTLASIAKFLNDRAVRDRLAGAQSAQEILSIFQERPQT
;
A
#
# COMPACT_ATOMS: atom_id res chain seq x y z
N MET A 1 9.10 6.43 5.72
CA MET A 1 9.49 5.01 5.83
C MET A 1 11.00 4.87 5.90
N LYS A 2 11.47 3.89 6.64
CA LYS A 2 12.90 3.64 6.79
C LYS A 2 13.40 2.49 5.91
N ALA A 3 12.53 1.54 5.55
CA ALA A 3 12.91 0.39 4.75
C ALA A 3 13.34 0.80 3.35
N THR A 4 14.31 0.08 2.79
CA THR A 4 14.82 0.32 1.44
C THR A 4 14.59 -0.88 0.52
N GLU A 5 14.02 -1.97 1.04
CA GLU A 5 13.72 -3.18 0.26
C GLU A 5 12.25 -3.54 0.38
N ARG A 6 11.76 -4.28 -0.60
CA ARG A 6 10.34 -4.62 -0.75
C ARG A 6 9.72 -5.25 0.50
N TRP A 7 10.27 -6.38 0.95
CA TRP A 7 9.64 -7.10 2.06
C TRP A 7 9.72 -6.33 3.38
N PRO A 8 10.88 -5.77 3.78
CA PRO A 8 10.92 -4.93 4.98
C PRO A 8 9.96 -3.74 4.93
N ALA A 9 9.72 -3.15 3.75
CA ALA A 9 8.77 -2.04 3.62
C ALA A 9 7.34 -2.49 3.92
N ILE A 10 6.95 -3.66 3.41
CA ILE A 10 5.63 -4.24 3.68
C ILE A 10 5.47 -4.53 5.17
N VAL A 11 6.49 -5.14 5.79
CA VAL A 11 6.47 -5.43 7.22
C VAL A 11 6.36 -4.15 8.05
N GLU A 12 7.06 -3.10 7.65
CA GLU A 12 7.00 -1.81 8.34
C GLU A 12 5.57 -1.26 8.37
N LEU A 13 4.85 -1.33 7.25
CA LEU A 13 3.46 -0.85 7.17
C LEU A 13 2.50 -1.75 7.96
N ILE A 14 2.70 -3.06 7.94
CA ILE A 14 1.87 -3.97 8.73
C ILE A 14 2.08 -3.70 10.22
N ASP A 15 3.32 -3.50 10.66
CA ASP A 15 3.61 -3.19 12.06
C ASP A 15 2.98 -1.86 12.49
N LEU A 16 2.92 -0.89 11.58
CA LEU A 16 2.20 0.36 11.84
C LEU A 16 0.72 0.09 12.09
N LEU A 17 0.09 -0.73 11.25
CA LEU A 17 -1.33 -1.06 11.41
C LEU A 17 -1.59 -1.83 12.70
N VAL A 18 -0.68 -2.70 13.10
CA VAL A 18 -0.79 -3.40 14.39
C VAL A 18 -0.70 -2.38 15.53
N SER A 19 0.24 -1.46 15.48
CA SER A 19 0.41 -0.45 16.53
C SER A 19 -0.80 0.49 16.65
N LEU A 20 -1.51 0.72 15.55
CA LEU A 20 -2.72 1.55 15.52
C LEU A 20 -4.00 0.78 15.88
N GLY A 21 -3.89 -0.50 16.18
CA GLY A 21 -5.04 -1.33 16.53
C GLY A 21 -5.92 -1.73 15.36
N LYS A 22 -5.46 -1.54 14.11
CA LYS A 22 -6.21 -1.92 12.91
C LYS A 22 -6.06 -3.40 12.58
N ILE A 23 -4.96 -4.00 13.01
CA ILE A 23 -4.69 -5.43 12.88
C ILE A 23 -4.34 -5.95 14.27
N LYS A 24 -4.94 -7.07 14.65
CA LYS A 24 -4.62 -7.70 15.94
C LYS A 24 -3.24 -8.34 15.88
N PRO A 25 -2.43 -8.26 16.95
CA PRO A 25 -1.11 -8.88 16.96
C PRO A 25 -1.12 -10.35 16.62
N GLU A 26 -2.15 -11.11 17.03
CA GLU A 26 -2.27 -12.53 16.74
C GLU A 26 -2.53 -12.83 15.27
N ASP A 27 -3.00 -11.85 14.50
CA ASP A 27 -3.30 -12.00 13.07
C ASP A 27 -2.14 -11.57 12.17
N ARG A 28 -1.11 -10.95 12.73
CA ARG A 28 0.02 -10.39 11.99
C ARG A 28 0.69 -11.41 11.07
N GLU A 29 1.05 -12.57 11.61
CA GLU A 29 1.80 -13.58 10.85
C GLU A 29 0.97 -14.15 9.69
N SER A 30 -0.32 -14.38 9.92
CA SER A 30 -1.22 -14.87 8.86
C SER A 30 -1.33 -13.87 7.72
N ILE A 31 -1.47 -12.58 8.05
CA ILE A 31 -1.59 -11.52 7.05
C ILE A 31 -0.28 -11.35 6.29
N LEU A 32 0.86 -11.37 6.97
CA LEU A 32 2.17 -11.30 6.32
C LEU A 32 2.40 -12.48 5.37
N ALA A 33 1.96 -13.68 5.75
CA ALA A 33 2.09 -14.86 4.89
C ALA A 33 1.28 -14.69 3.60
N SER A 34 0.06 -14.14 3.68
CA SER A 34 -0.78 -13.88 2.51
C SER A 34 -0.14 -12.84 1.59
N LEU A 35 0.41 -11.78 2.16
CA LEU A 35 1.10 -10.74 1.39
C LEU A 35 2.33 -11.29 0.69
N LYS A 36 3.11 -12.12 1.39
CA LYS A 36 4.31 -12.72 0.82
C LYS A 36 3.99 -13.62 -0.36
N GLN A 37 2.97 -14.44 -0.23
CA GLN A 37 2.52 -15.32 -1.30
C GLN A 37 2.11 -14.51 -2.52
N ARG A 38 1.38 -13.40 -2.34
CA ARG A 38 0.97 -12.52 -3.44
C ARG A 38 2.17 -11.86 -4.13
N GLU A 39 3.13 -11.35 -3.35
CA GLU A 39 4.31 -10.69 -3.89
C GLU A 39 5.25 -11.65 -4.62
N GLU A 40 5.34 -12.90 -4.16
CA GLU A 40 6.16 -13.93 -4.83
C GLU A 40 5.62 -14.29 -6.20
N THR A 41 4.31 -14.16 -6.41
CA THR A 41 3.70 -14.41 -7.72
C THR A 41 4.09 -13.33 -8.72
N MET A 42 3.99 -12.07 -8.33
CA MET A 42 4.36 -10.92 -9.15
C MET A 42 4.47 -9.70 -8.24
N SER A 43 5.49 -8.88 -8.46
CA SER A 43 5.63 -7.63 -7.71
C SER A 43 4.41 -6.73 -7.91
N THR A 44 3.99 -6.03 -6.86
CA THR A 44 2.94 -5.02 -6.92
C THR A 44 3.49 -3.63 -7.24
N GLY A 45 4.78 -3.51 -7.56
CA GLY A 45 5.36 -2.26 -8.06
C GLY A 45 4.93 -2.02 -9.51
N ILE A 46 4.08 -1.02 -9.71
CA ILE A 46 3.40 -0.78 -10.99
C ILE A 46 4.08 0.27 -11.87
N GLY A 47 5.23 0.77 -11.42
CA GLY A 47 5.95 1.82 -12.13
C GLY A 47 5.65 3.20 -11.58
N PHE A 48 6.35 4.22 -12.08
CA PHE A 48 6.22 5.61 -11.64
C PHE A 48 6.51 5.80 -10.15
N GLY A 49 7.28 4.89 -9.54
CA GLY A 49 7.59 4.96 -8.12
C GLY A 49 6.47 4.50 -7.21
N ILE A 50 5.51 3.72 -7.70
CA ILE A 50 4.31 3.30 -6.97
C ILE A 50 4.29 1.79 -6.80
N ALA A 51 3.91 1.32 -5.60
CA ALA A 51 3.59 -0.07 -5.34
C ALA A 51 2.27 -0.17 -4.57
N ILE A 52 1.48 -1.21 -4.85
CA ILE A 52 0.19 -1.44 -4.21
C ILE A 52 0.14 -2.88 -3.68
N PRO A 53 0.89 -3.20 -2.61
CA PRO A 53 0.80 -4.52 -1.99
C PRO A 53 -0.61 -4.75 -1.46
N HIS A 54 -1.16 -5.92 -1.74
CA HIS A 54 -2.51 -6.22 -1.28
C HIS A 54 -2.69 -7.71 -1.07
N ALA A 55 -3.59 -8.05 -0.17
CA ALA A 55 -3.95 -9.44 0.10
C ALA A 55 -5.35 -9.48 0.68
N SER A 56 -5.95 -10.66 0.69
CA SER A 56 -7.20 -10.88 1.39
C SER A 56 -6.94 -11.67 2.67
N SER A 57 -7.78 -11.46 3.68
CA SER A 57 -7.67 -12.16 4.95
C SER A 57 -9.05 -12.50 5.49
N ASP A 58 -9.19 -13.71 6.05
CA ASP A 58 -10.41 -14.11 6.76
C ASP A 58 -10.40 -13.63 8.22
N ARG A 59 -9.34 -12.92 8.63
CA ARG A 59 -9.18 -12.37 9.98
C ARG A 59 -9.73 -10.96 10.14
N LEU A 60 -10.17 -10.33 9.04
CA LEU A 60 -10.66 -8.96 9.04
C LEU A 60 -12.11 -8.89 8.60
N ASP A 61 -12.86 -7.99 9.23
CA ASP A 61 -14.26 -7.71 8.85
C ASP A 61 -14.35 -6.48 7.95
N GLU A 62 -13.36 -5.61 7.99
CA GLU A 62 -13.32 -4.38 7.21
C GLU A 62 -11.97 -4.25 6.51
N VAL A 63 -11.94 -3.51 5.39
CA VAL A 63 -10.70 -3.20 4.70
C VAL A 63 -9.81 -2.32 5.57
N VAL A 64 -8.52 -2.64 5.61
CA VAL A 64 -7.54 -1.76 6.24
C VAL A 64 -6.51 -1.36 5.19
N ALA A 65 -6.00 -0.15 5.32
CA ALA A 65 -5.04 0.39 4.36
C ALA A 65 -3.99 1.21 5.09
N ALA A 66 -2.79 1.26 4.51
CA ALA A 66 -1.71 2.10 5.00
C ALA A 66 -0.99 2.72 3.81
N PHE A 67 -0.51 3.94 3.98
CA PHE A 67 0.29 4.64 2.98
C PHE A 67 1.69 4.88 3.54
N GLY A 68 2.70 4.54 2.74
CA GLY A 68 4.09 4.81 3.09
C GLY A 68 4.76 5.64 2.01
N ARG A 69 5.59 6.59 2.42
CA ARG A 69 6.38 7.40 1.52
C ARG A 69 7.86 7.24 1.86
N SER A 70 8.66 6.91 0.84
CA SER A 70 10.11 6.80 0.99
C SER A 70 10.78 7.93 0.23
N THR A 71 11.69 8.65 0.87
CA THR A 71 12.46 9.70 0.23
C THR A 71 13.67 9.18 -0.51
N THR A 72 14.20 8.02 -0.08
CA THR A 72 15.39 7.40 -0.67
C THR A 72 15.08 6.37 -1.75
N GLY A 73 13.84 5.87 -1.78
CA GLY A 73 13.43 4.83 -2.71
C GLY A 73 13.52 3.43 -2.10
N ILE A 74 12.68 2.53 -2.59
CA ILE A 74 12.58 1.15 -2.13
C ILE A 74 12.80 0.24 -3.34
N GLU A 75 13.71 -0.72 -3.22
CA GLU A 75 13.92 -1.75 -4.22
C GLU A 75 12.74 -2.71 -4.20
N PHE A 76 11.80 -2.55 -5.11
CA PHE A 76 10.53 -3.27 -5.12
C PHE A 76 10.40 -4.25 -6.29
N ASP A 77 11.40 -4.30 -7.16
CA ASP A 77 11.34 -5.10 -8.39
C ASP A 77 10.12 -4.70 -9.23
N ALA A 78 9.93 -3.38 -9.38
CA ALA A 78 8.81 -2.83 -10.11
C ALA A 78 8.93 -3.09 -11.61
N LEU A 79 7.82 -2.97 -12.32
CA LEU A 79 7.76 -3.24 -13.76
C LEU A 79 8.74 -2.39 -14.58
N ASP A 80 9.03 -1.17 -14.15
CA ASP A 80 9.96 -0.27 -14.83
C ASP A 80 11.37 -0.31 -14.23
N ASN A 81 11.64 -1.22 -13.30
CA ASN A 81 12.91 -1.36 -12.59
C ASN A 81 13.35 -0.12 -11.82
N ALA A 82 12.46 0.85 -11.63
CA ALA A 82 12.76 2.06 -10.87
C ALA A 82 12.43 1.86 -9.39
N PRO A 83 13.11 2.60 -8.48
CA PRO A 83 12.76 2.54 -7.06
C PRO A 83 11.35 3.02 -6.80
N VAL A 84 10.70 2.42 -5.78
CA VAL A 84 9.36 2.79 -5.36
C VAL A 84 9.48 3.85 -4.25
N LYS A 85 8.69 4.91 -4.38
CA LYS A 85 8.64 6.00 -3.39
C LYS A 85 7.31 6.07 -2.65
N PHE A 86 6.25 5.52 -3.23
CA PHE A 86 4.92 5.53 -2.64
C PHE A 86 4.38 4.11 -2.57
N VAL A 87 4.01 3.67 -1.36
CA VAL A 87 3.45 2.34 -1.15
C VAL A 87 2.06 2.51 -0.56
N VAL A 88 1.05 1.93 -1.22
CA VAL A 88 -0.31 1.87 -0.69
C VAL A 88 -0.62 0.41 -0.44
N LEU A 89 -0.74 0.05 0.83
CA LEU A 89 -0.98 -1.33 1.24
C LEU A 89 -2.44 -1.51 1.59
N PHE A 90 -3.06 -2.58 1.08
CA PHE A 90 -4.45 -2.93 1.34
C PHE A 90 -4.57 -4.36 1.82
N ILE A 91 -5.32 -4.55 2.91
CA ILE A 91 -5.75 -5.88 3.34
C ILE A 91 -7.27 -5.85 3.33
N VAL A 92 -7.88 -6.71 2.53
CA VAL A 92 -9.34 -6.75 2.37
C VAL A 92 -9.91 -8.02 2.99
N PRO A 93 -11.14 -7.98 3.52
CA PRO A 93 -11.82 -9.20 3.95
C PRO A 93 -11.94 -10.16 2.77
N LYS A 94 -11.71 -11.44 3.03
CA LYS A 94 -11.67 -12.46 1.99
C LYS A 94 -12.94 -12.50 1.14
N ASN A 95 -14.09 -12.29 1.76
CA ASN A 95 -15.38 -12.29 1.07
C ASN A 95 -15.71 -10.99 0.35
N GLN A 96 -14.85 -9.98 0.43
CA GLN A 96 -15.06 -8.66 -0.19
C GLN A 96 -13.99 -8.32 -1.24
N PHE A 97 -13.18 -9.29 -1.63
CA PHE A 97 -12.06 -9.03 -2.54
C PHE A 97 -12.54 -8.43 -3.86
N GLN A 98 -13.58 -9.02 -4.46
CA GLN A 98 -14.12 -8.52 -5.73
C GLN A 98 -14.65 -7.10 -5.61
N THR A 99 -15.27 -6.79 -4.49
CA THR A 99 -15.81 -5.45 -4.22
C THR A 99 -14.71 -4.40 -4.23
N HIS A 100 -13.54 -4.73 -3.70
CA HIS A 100 -12.44 -3.78 -3.56
C HIS A 100 -11.47 -3.73 -4.74
N LEU A 101 -11.61 -4.60 -5.74
CA LEU A 101 -10.78 -4.54 -6.94
C LEU A 101 -10.92 -3.21 -7.67
N ARG A 102 -12.14 -2.66 -7.74
CA ARG A 102 -12.39 -1.37 -8.36
C ARG A 102 -11.71 -0.24 -7.59
N THR A 103 -11.70 -0.33 -6.25
CA THR A 103 -11.03 0.63 -5.40
C THR A 103 -9.52 0.64 -5.68
N LEU A 104 -8.91 -0.55 -5.78
CA LEU A 104 -7.48 -0.66 -6.10
C LEU A 104 -7.16 -0.04 -7.46
N ALA A 105 -7.99 -0.31 -8.46
CA ALA A 105 -7.80 0.26 -9.79
C ALA A 105 -7.93 1.78 -9.78
N SER A 106 -8.89 2.31 -9.03
CA SER A 106 -9.10 3.75 -8.89
C SER A 106 -7.89 4.43 -8.24
N ILE A 107 -7.31 3.81 -7.21
CA ILE A 107 -6.13 4.36 -6.54
C ILE A 107 -4.92 4.32 -7.45
N ALA A 108 -4.71 3.24 -8.19
CA ALA A 108 -3.62 3.15 -9.15
C ALA A 108 -3.72 4.26 -10.20
N LYS A 109 -4.92 4.51 -10.71
CA LYS A 109 -5.16 5.56 -11.69
C LYS A 109 -4.90 6.94 -11.10
N PHE A 110 -5.33 7.19 -9.87
CA PHE A 110 -5.10 8.46 -9.17
C PHE A 110 -3.60 8.73 -9.00
N LEU A 111 -2.85 7.73 -8.59
CA LEU A 111 -1.40 7.85 -8.36
C LEU A 111 -0.60 7.91 -9.66
N ASN A 112 -1.21 7.53 -10.78
CA ASN A 112 -0.56 7.65 -12.09
C ASN A 112 -0.48 9.10 -12.58
N ASP A 113 -1.25 10.00 -11.98
CA ASP A 113 -1.21 11.42 -12.29
C ASP A 113 0.04 12.05 -11.67
N ARG A 114 0.89 12.66 -12.50
CA ARG A 114 2.14 13.25 -12.05
C ARG A 114 1.91 14.39 -11.05
N ALA A 115 0.87 15.21 -11.25
CA ALA A 115 0.57 16.30 -10.32
C ALA A 115 0.25 15.77 -8.93
N VAL A 116 -0.48 14.64 -8.84
CA VAL A 116 -0.78 14.00 -7.57
C VAL A 116 0.51 13.50 -6.91
N ARG A 117 1.38 12.83 -7.68
CA ARG A 117 2.64 12.35 -7.13
C ARG A 117 3.51 13.47 -6.61
N ASP A 118 3.57 14.60 -7.34
CA ASP A 118 4.35 15.76 -6.90
C ASP A 118 3.81 16.35 -5.60
N ARG A 119 2.48 16.42 -5.47
CA ARG A 119 1.84 16.89 -4.22
C ARG A 119 2.15 15.94 -3.05
N LEU A 120 2.10 14.63 -3.28
CA LEU A 120 2.41 13.65 -2.25
C LEU A 120 3.89 13.72 -1.84
N ALA A 121 4.78 13.89 -2.79
CA ALA A 121 6.21 14.02 -2.51
C ALA A 121 6.52 15.28 -1.69
N GLY A 122 5.78 16.37 -1.93
CA GLY A 122 5.97 17.62 -1.20
C GLY A 122 5.18 17.75 0.08
N ALA A 123 4.32 16.77 0.41
CA ALA A 123 3.50 16.83 1.62
C ALA A 123 4.38 16.79 2.87
N GLN A 124 4.06 17.63 3.85
CA GLN A 124 4.87 17.79 5.06
C GLN A 124 4.29 17.08 6.28
N SER A 125 3.10 16.49 6.15
CA SER A 125 2.45 15.80 7.27
C SER A 125 1.55 14.69 6.76
N ALA A 126 1.23 13.73 7.64
CA ALA A 126 0.27 12.67 7.34
C ALA A 126 -1.11 13.25 7.06
N GLN A 127 -1.48 14.33 7.73
CA GLN A 127 -2.76 14.99 7.53
C GLN A 127 -2.88 15.56 6.10
N GLU A 128 -1.81 16.15 5.61
CA GLU A 128 -1.77 16.68 4.23
C GLU A 128 -1.89 15.56 3.21
N ILE A 129 -1.21 14.44 3.43
CA ILE A 129 -1.30 13.25 2.57
C ILE A 129 -2.74 12.74 2.54
N LEU A 130 -3.37 12.64 3.71
CA LEU A 130 -4.76 12.16 3.80
C LEU A 130 -5.69 13.08 3.03
N SER A 131 -5.50 14.40 3.12
CA SER A 131 -6.30 15.38 2.38
C SER A 131 -6.18 15.20 0.88
N ILE A 132 -4.99 14.90 0.37
CA ILE A 132 -4.77 14.64 -1.05
C ILE A 132 -5.58 13.41 -1.50
N PHE A 133 -5.55 12.33 -0.73
CA PHE A 133 -6.31 11.13 -1.05
C PHE A 133 -7.82 11.36 -0.99
N GLN A 134 -8.29 12.26 -0.13
CA GLN A 134 -9.71 12.60 -0.03
C GLN A 134 -10.22 13.34 -1.26
N GLU A 135 -9.35 13.96 -2.05
CA GLU A 135 -9.73 14.60 -3.31
C GLU A 135 -9.90 13.59 -4.45
N ARG A 136 -9.59 12.32 -4.22
CA ARG A 136 -9.70 11.28 -5.24
C ARG A 136 -11.15 11.15 -5.72
N PRO A 137 -11.37 11.10 -7.06
CA PRO A 137 -12.73 10.91 -7.57
C PRO A 137 -13.36 9.62 -7.05
N GLN A 138 -14.64 9.70 -6.71
CA GLN A 138 -15.43 8.53 -6.34
C GLN A 138 -15.89 7.82 -7.61
N THR A 139 -15.56 6.53 -7.75
CA THR A 139 -15.95 5.76 -8.94
C THR A 139 -16.63 4.47 -8.53
#